data_01261b3868d80dd14d5dda763a7a35f2
#
_entry.id   01261b3868d80dd14d5dda763a7a35f2
#
_cell.length_a   1.000
_cell.length_b   1.000
_cell.length_c   1.000
_cell.angle_alpha   90.00
_cell.angle_beta   90.00
_cell.angle_gamma   90.00
#
_symmetry.space_group_name_H-M   'P 1'
#
loop_
_entity.id
_entity.type
_entity.pdbx_description
1 polymer ?
#
loop_
_entity_poly.entity_id
_entity_poly.type
_entity_poly.pdbx_seq_one_letter_code
_entity_poly.pdbx_strand_id
1 'polypeptide(L)'
;MRGLRIAILTHSTNPRGGVAHCLALAEALSALGHEPVVHAPDPSGRGFFRDAACSTVTVAAQAVSGTTVDLVRARINDYLRHFATPAACDFDVFHAHDGIGGNALATLKHRRLIPGFARTVHHVDSFSDPQLAEWQDRSIREATRLLCVSRTWAEWIRDDLGRQADIVGNGVDLSTFRREPTEADAALRERLGLGVGPVILSVGGFEERKNTAGIIAAFARLRECHPQAQLVVAGGATLLDHAAYRARCRAVLSAAGLALGRGLPVIETDPVAQGDMPALYRVADVLAFPSWKEGFGLCVLEAMACGTPAIVSRQPPFTEYLAATEALFVDPADPEAIAGAMAEALVPDTRARLRAAGPARAAAHSWRTCAERHLDAYAACARARQEPIHA
;
A
#
# COMPACT_ATOMS: atom_id res chain seq x y z
N MET A 1 -7.91 28.02 13.73
CA MET A 1 -8.88 27.72 12.66
C MET A 1 -9.74 26.57 13.17
N ARG A 2 -11.05 26.54 12.86
CA ARG A 2 -11.91 25.38 13.17
C ARG A 2 -11.35 24.13 12.46
N GLY A 3 -11.34 22.97 13.12
CA GLY A 3 -10.99 21.71 12.49
C GLY A 3 -11.89 21.40 11.28
N LEU A 4 -11.32 20.83 10.23
CA LEU A 4 -12.08 20.39 9.05
C LEU A 4 -12.73 19.03 9.33
N ARG A 5 -13.97 18.84 8.92
CA ARG A 5 -14.63 17.53 8.82
C ARG A 5 -14.33 16.93 7.44
N ILE A 6 -13.67 15.77 7.41
CA ILE A 6 -13.12 15.20 6.18
C ILE A 6 -13.65 13.79 6.00
N ALA A 7 -14.39 13.53 4.91
CA ALA A 7 -14.77 12.18 4.50
C ALA A 7 -13.65 11.57 3.63
N ILE A 8 -13.01 10.52 4.12
CA ILE A 8 -11.95 9.77 3.39
C ILE A 8 -12.56 8.44 2.93
N LEU A 9 -12.57 8.19 1.61
CA LEU A 9 -13.15 7.00 1.01
C LEU A 9 -12.08 6.04 0.53
N THR A 10 -12.21 4.76 0.92
CA THR A 10 -11.34 3.66 0.47
C THR A 10 -12.14 2.43 0.06
N HIS A 11 -11.59 1.60 -0.81
CA HIS A 11 -12.33 0.53 -1.51
C HIS A 11 -12.72 -0.68 -0.65
N SER A 12 -12.12 -0.85 0.52
CA SER A 12 -12.39 -2.00 1.41
C SER A 12 -11.89 -1.74 2.83
N THR A 13 -12.21 -2.66 3.74
CA THR A 13 -11.70 -2.69 5.12
C THR A 13 -10.47 -3.59 5.28
N ASN A 14 -9.96 -4.22 4.21
CA ASN A 14 -8.88 -5.20 4.25
C ASN A 14 -7.49 -4.56 4.34
N PRO A 15 -6.45 -5.29 4.82
CA PRO A 15 -5.07 -4.79 4.96
C PRO A 15 -4.38 -4.62 3.61
N ARG A 16 -4.63 -3.48 2.96
CA ARG A 16 -4.01 -3.07 1.68
C ARG A 16 -3.32 -1.73 1.84
N GLY A 17 -2.29 -1.48 1.05
CA GLY A 17 -1.49 -0.26 1.14
C GLY A 17 -2.33 1.01 1.09
N GLY A 18 -3.32 1.11 0.20
CA GLY A 18 -4.23 2.26 0.12
C GLY A 18 -5.12 2.41 1.36
N VAL A 19 -5.60 1.28 1.94
CA VAL A 19 -6.42 1.30 3.17
C VAL A 19 -5.57 1.67 4.38
N ALA A 20 -4.37 1.10 4.49
CA ALA A 20 -3.40 1.45 5.53
C ALA A 20 -3.03 2.94 5.47
N HIS A 21 -2.81 3.48 4.27
CA HIS A 21 -2.59 4.91 4.06
C HIS A 21 -3.78 5.75 4.55
N CYS A 22 -5.02 5.39 4.20
CA CYS A 22 -6.23 6.14 4.62
C CYS A 22 -6.35 6.22 6.14
N LEU A 23 -6.15 5.10 6.84
CA LEU A 23 -6.21 5.06 8.31
C LEU A 23 -5.08 5.90 8.93
N ALA A 24 -3.84 5.73 8.48
CA ALA A 24 -2.70 6.46 9.02
C ALA A 24 -2.75 7.97 8.72
N LEU A 25 -3.22 8.36 7.53
CA LEU A 25 -3.50 9.77 7.19
C LEU A 25 -4.58 10.36 8.11
N ALA A 26 -5.68 9.62 8.31
CA ALA A 26 -6.76 10.07 9.18
C ALA A 26 -6.30 10.24 10.63
N GLU A 27 -5.52 9.30 11.17
CA GLU A 27 -4.92 9.41 12.50
C GLU A 27 -4.03 10.65 12.62
N ALA A 28 -3.18 10.91 11.60
CA ALA A 28 -2.34 12.09 11.58
C ALA A 28 -3.14 13.40 11.47
N LEU A 29 -4.22 13.44 10.69
CA LEU A 29 -5.13 14.58 10.60
C LEU A 29 -5.87 14.82 11.92
N SER A 30 -6.30 13.74 12.61
CA SER A 30 -6.89 13.85 13.95
C SER A 30 -5.92 14.46 14.96
N ALA A 31 -4.64 14.01 14.91
CA ALA A 31 -3.58 14.57 15.77
C ALA A 31 -3.27 16.05 15.47
N LEU A 32 -3.63 16.55 14.28
CA LEU A 32 -3.54 17.95 13.89
C LEU A 32 -4.81 18.76 14.22
N GLY A 33 -5.82 18.14 14.88
CA GLY A 33 -7.04 18.81 15.33
C GLY A 33 -8.14 18.87 14.27
N HIS A 34 -8.12 18.01 13.25
CA HIS A 34 -9.18 17.82 12.28
C HIS A 34 -10.08 16.64 12.63
N GLU A 35 -11.24 16.51 11.98
CA GLU A 35 -12.24 15.48 12.20
C GLU A 35 -12.37 14.57 10.95
N PRO A 36 -11.36 13.73 10.64
CA PRO A 36 -11.48 12.79 9.54
C PRO A 36 -12.38 11.61 9.91
N VAL A 37 -13.13 11.14 8.94
CA VAL A 37 -13.91 9.90 9.00
C VAL A 37 -13.55 9.03 7.81
N VAL A 38 -13.02 7.83 8.07
CA VAL A 38 -12.67 6.87 7.01
C VAL A 38 -13.88 5.99 6.72
N HIS A 39 -14.36 6.03 5.49
CA HIS A 39 -15.47 5.23 5.00
C HIS A 39 -14.97 4.09 4.12
N ALA A 40 -15.46 2.86 4.34
CA ALA A 40 -15.14 1.72 3.49
C ALA A 40 -16.31 0.74 3.35
N PRO A 41 -16.58 0.19 2.14
CA PRO A 41 -17.52 -0.89 1.97
C PRO A 41 -17.06 -2.15 2.72
N ASP A 42 -17.95 -2.72 3.54
CA ASP A 42 -17.67 -3.93 4.32
C ASP A 42 -18.72 -5.02 4.09
N PRO A 43 -18.53 -5.91 3.11
CA PRO A 43 -19.43 -7.04 2.87
C PRO A 43 -19.29 -8.14 3.93
N SER A 44 -18.26 -8.09 4.77
CA SER A 44 -18.00 -9.11 5.79
C SER A 44 -18.64 -8.81 7.13
N GLY A 45 -18.97 -7.55 7.39
CA GLY A 45 -19.44 -7.06 8.69
C GLY A 45 -18.40 -7.09 9.80
N ARG A 46 -17.11 -7.34 9.49
CA ARG A 46 -16.03 -7.48 10.49
C ARG A 46 -15.34 -6.16 10.84
N GLY A 47 -15.61 -5.10 10.08
CA GLY A 47 -14.95 -3.83 10.25
C GLY A 47 -13.56 -3.76 9.58
N PHE A 48 -12.82 -2.73 9.92
CA PHE A 48 -11.45 -2.54 9.42
C PHE A 48 -10.49 -3.56 10.02
N PHE A 49 -9.44 -3.88 9.28
CA PHE A 49 -8.43 -4.89 9.64
C PHE A 49 -7.62 -4.55 10.92
N ARG A 50 -7.71 -3.31 11.41
CA ARG A 50 -7.15 -2.84 12.67
C ARG A 50 -8.01 -1.75 13.30
N ASP A 51 -7.86 -1.56 14.59
CA ASP A 51 -8.36 -0.36 15.27
C ASP A 51 -7.61 0.89 14.76
N ALA A 52 -8.29 2.01 14.79
CA ALA A 52 -7.74 3.29 14.37
C ALA A 52 -8.06 4.39 15.39
N ALA A 53 -7.09 5.27 15.63
CA ALA A 53 -7.25 6.44 16.50
C ALA A 53 -7.97 7.60 15.78
N CYS A 54 -8.91 7.27 14.88
CA CYS A 54 -9.79 8.20 14.18
C CYS A 54 -11.16 7.56 13.97
N SER A 55 -12.15 8.36 13.58
CA SER A 55 -13.49 7.84 13.27
C SER A 55 -13.46 6.99 12.00
N THR A 56 -14.12 5.83 12.07
CA THR A 56 -14.31 4.93 10.93
C THR A 56 -15.78 4.58 10.75
N VAL A 57 -16.20 4.41 9.50
CA VAL A 57 -17.57 4.01 9.14
C VAL A 57 -17.52 2.88 8.13
N THR A 58 -18.11 1.74 8.46
CA THR A 58 -18.37 0.68 7.51
C THR A 58 -19.62 1.00 6.69
N VAL A 59 -19.45 1.07 5.38
CA VAL A 59 -20.55 1.28 4.44
C VAL A 59 -21.21 -0.07 4.16
N ALA A 60 -22.54 -0.12 4.35
CA ALA A 60 -23.31 -1.34 4.13
C ALA A 60 -23.11 -1.86 2.70
N ALA A 61 -22.62 -3.06 2.57
CA ALA A 61 -22.29 -3.70 1.31
C ALA A 61 -22.62 -5.19 1.36
N GLN A 62 -22.97 -5.77 0.22
CA GLN A 62 -23.23 -7.20 0.11
C GLN A 62 -22.09 -7.90 -0.64
N ALA A 63 -21.94 -9.20 -0.42
CA ALA A 63 -21.09 -10.02 -1.25
C ALA A 63 -21.57 -9.98 -2.70
N VAL A 64 -20.65 -9.87 -3.63
CA VAL A 64 -20.93 -9.83 -5.07
C VAL A 64 -20.35 -11.08 -5.71
N SER A 65 -21.20 -11.82 -6.40
CA SER A 65 -20.79 -12.89 -7.33
C SER A 65 -20.76 -12.30 -8.74
N GLY A 66 -19.70 -12.60 -9.51
CA GLY A 66 -19.56 -12.10 -10.87
C GLY A 66 -18.15 -11.60 -11.18
N THR A 67 -18.06 -10.67 -12.11
CA THR A 67 -16.81 -10.11 -12.60
C THR A 67 -16.28 -9.00 -11.69
N THR A 68 -15.02 -8.58 -11.89
CA THR A 68 -14.46 -7.39 -11.24
C THR A 68 -15.28 -6.13 -11.56
N VAL A 69 -15.84 -6.02 -12.77
CA VAL A 69 -16.73 -4.92 -13.17
C VAL A 69 -17.98 -4.88 -12.29
N ASP A 70 -18.60 -6.05 -12.04
CA ASP A 70 -19.80 -6.13 -11.21
C ASP A 70 -19.50 -5.73 -9.77
N LEU A 71 -18.35 -6.18 -9.25
CA LEU A 71 -17.89 -5.80 -7.94
C LEU A 71 -17.67 -4.28 -7.82
N VAL A 72 -16.93 -3.68 -8.74
CA VAL A 72 -16.63 -2.24 -8.75
C VAL A 72 -17.94 -1.43 -8.84
N ARG A 73 -18.83 -1.82 -9.74
CA ARG A 73 -20.16 -1.19 -9.90
C ARG A 73 -20.98 -1.25 -8.61
N ALA A 74 -21.01 -2.40 -7.95
CA ALA A 74 -21.72 -2.57 -6.69
C ALA A 74 -21.13 -1.66 -5.60
N ARG A 75 -19.80 -1.58 -5.46
CA ARG A 75 -19.13 -0.73 -4.47
C ARG A 75 -19.35 0.77 -4.72
N ILE A 76 -19.35 1.21 -5.98
CA ILE A 76 -19.74 2.59 -6.33
C ILE A 76 -21.18 2.87 -5.86
N ASN A 77 -22.12 1.95 -6.13
CA ASN A 77 -23.50 2.10 -5.72
C ASN A 77 -23.69 2.05 -4.18
N ASP A 78 -22.87 1.26 -3.47
CA ASP A 78 -22.88 1.24 -2.01
C ASP A 78 -22.59 2.64 -1.45
N TYR A 79 -21.56 3.31 -1.95
CA TYR A 79 -21.23 4.69 -1.61
C TYR A 79 -22.32 5.69 -2.00
N LEU A 80 -22.93 5.55 -3.17
CA LEU A 80 -24.02 6.42 -3.61
C LEU A 80 -25.24 6.30 -2.71
N ARG A 81 -25.55 5.11 -2.19
CA ARG A 81 -26.63 4.93 -1.21
C ARG A 81 -26.24 5.53 0.15
N HIS A 82 -24.99 5.32 0.57
CA HIS A 82 -24.47 5.84 1.84
C HIS A 82 -24.55 7.37 1.92
N PHE A 83 -24.17 8.06 0.84
CA PHE A 83 -24.19 9.52 0.72
C PHE A 83 -25.44 10.07 -0.02
N ALA A 84 -26.59 9.38 0.09
CA ALA A 84 -27.79 9.73 -0.68
C ALA A 84 -28.48 11.02 -0.21
N THR A 85 -28.20 11.51 1.00
CA THR A 85 -28.87 12.67 1.58
C THR A 85 -27.88 13.82 1.87
N PRO A 86 -28.35 15.09 1.86
CA PRO A 86 -27.51 16.23 2.22
C PRO A 86 -26.89 16.10 3.63
N ALA A 87 -27.62 15.52 4.59
CA ALA A 87 -27.13 15.31 5.95
C ALA A 87 -25.95 14.30 5.99
N ALA A 88 -25.99 13.26 5.15
CA ALA A 88 -24.88 12.31 5.01
C ALA A 88 -23.65 12.95 4.33
N CYS A 89 -23.84 14.05 3.60
CA CYS A 89 -22.80 14.81 2.91
C CYS A 89 -22.31 16.02 3.72
N ASP A 90 -22.60 16.10 5.03
CA ASP A 90 -22.13 17.24 5.84
C ASP A 90 -20.66 17.10 6.25
N PHE A 91 -19.77 17.26 5.26
CA PHE A 91 -18.32 17.31 5.40
C PHE A 91 -17.76 18.56 4.67
N ASP A 92 -16.66 19.12 5.19
CA ASP A 92 -15.97 20.24 4.54
C ASP A 92 -15.19 19.78 3.31
N VAL A 93 -14.65 18.55 3.36
CA VAL A 93 -13.84 17.93 2.31
C VAL A 93 -14.26 16.48 2.08
N PHE A 94 -14.32 16.09 0.81
CA PHE A 94 -14.45 14.70 0.37
C PHE A 94 -13.15 14.27 -0.31
N HIS A 95 -12.61 13.13 0.08
CA HIS A 95 -11.36 12.63 -0.43
C HIS A 95 -11.43 11.15 -0.81
N ALA A 96 -11.18 10.82 -2.07
CA ALA A 96 -11.11 9.45 -2.56
C ALA A 96 -9.67 8.98 -2.71
N HIS A 97 -9.40 7.74 -2.32
CA HIS A 97 -8.10 7.10 -2.47
C HIS A 97 -8.03 6.03 -3.57
N ASP A 98 -9.14 5.77 -4.24
CA ASP A 98 -9.27 4.75 -5.29
C ASP A 98 -10.32 5.13 -6.34
N GLY A 99 -10.42 4.32 -7.41
CA GLY A 99 -11.38 4.53 -8.49
C GLY A 99 -12.83 4.37 -8.05
N ILE A 100 -13.13 3.52 -7.07
CA ILE A 100 -14.49 3.27 -6.56
C ILE A 100 -15.02 4.52 -5.85
N GLY A 101 -14.28 4.99 -4.83
CA GLY A 101 -14.60 6.22 -4.11
C GLY A 101 -14.64 7.42 -5.04
N GLY A 102 -13.67 7.54 -5.97
CA GLY A 102 -13.62 8.63 -6.92
C GLY A 102 -14.84 8.70 -7.85
N ASN A 103 -15.32 7.56 -8.37
CA ASN A 103 -16.53 7.52 -9.20
C ASN A 103 -17.81 7.84 -8.43
N ALA A 104 -17.91 7.39 -7.18
CA ALA A 104 -19.01 7.76 -6.32
C ALA A 104 -19.04 9.27 -6.08
N LEU A 105 -17.89 9.87 -5.70
CA LEU A 105 -17.80 11.32 -5.46
C LEU A 105 -18.01 12.15 -6.73
N ALA A 106 -17.52 11.70 -7.88
CA ALA A 106 -17.82 12.32 -9.17
C ALA A 106 -19.33 12.36 -9.45
N THR A 107 -20.02 11.27 -9.18
CA THR A 107 -21.49 11.20 -9.35
C THR A 107 -22.23 12.09 -8.34
N LEU A 108 -21.80 12.15 -7.07
CA LEU A 108 -22.38 13.04 -6.07
C LEU A 108 -22.17 14.53 -6.44
N LYS A 109 -21.00 14.88 -6.98
CA LYS A 109 -20.69 16.21 -7.53
C LYS A 109 -21.63 16.56 -8.68
N HIS A 110 -21.85 15.68 -9.64
CA HIS A 110 -22.80 15.89 -10.75
C HIS A 110 -24.25 16.06 -10.26
N ARG A 111 -24.62 15.37 -9.15
CA ARG A 111 -25.91 15.53 -8.50
C ARG A 111 -26.00 16.79 -7.61
N ARG A 112 -24.93 17.59 -7.55
CA ARG A 112 -24.83 18.79 -6.69
C ARG A 112 -25.02 18.52 -5.20
N LEU A 113 -24.76 17.28 -4.73
CA LEU A 113 -24.77 16.92 -3.31
C LEU A 113 -23.47 17.32 -2.61
N ILE A 114 -22.38 17.40 -3.36
CA ILE A 114 -21.08 17.90 -2.90
C ILE A 114 -20.50 18.91 -3.91
N PRO A 115 -19.73 19.91 -3.48
CA PRO A 115 -19.16 20.92 -4.38
C PRO A 115 -17.98 20.39 -5.18
N GLY A 116 -17.23 19.43 -4.65
CA GLY A 116 -16.04 18.85 -5.26
C GLY A 116 -15.39 17.82 -4.37
N PHE A 117 -14.27 17.25 -4.84
CA PHE A 117 -13.52 16.25 -4.07
C PHE A 117 -12.03 16.25 -4.44
N ALA A 118 -11.20 15.82 -3.48
CA ALA A 118 -9.80 15.49 -3.69
C ALA A 118 -9.65 14.01 -4.09
N ARG A 119 -8.65 13.68 -4.88
CA ARG A 119 -8.32 12.30 -5.28
C ARG A 119 -6.81 12.07 -5.14
N THR A 120 -6.39 11.17 -4.23
CA THR A 120 -5.01 10.69 -4.17
C THR A 120 -4.82 9.50 -5.10
N VAL A 121 -3.98 9.67 -6.12
CA VAL A 121 -3.56 8.61 -7.04
C VAL A 121 -2.37 7.87 -6.43
N HIS A 122 -2.60 6.63 -5.98
CA HIS A 122 -1.55 5.77 -5.45
C HIS A 122 -0.76 5.11 -6.57
N HIS A 123 -1.43 4.67 -7.61
CA HIS A 123 -0.89 4.14 -8.87
C HIS A 123 -2.01 4.11 -9.90
N VAL A 124 -1.63 3.90 -11.14
CA VAL A 124 -2.56 3.72 -12.27
C VAL A 124 -2.38 2.31 -12.81
N ASP A 125 -3.45 1.53 -12.86
CA ASP A 125 -3.45 0.17 -13.40
C ASP A 125 -3.70 0.16 -14.91
N SER A 126 -3.19 -0.88 -15.57
CA SER A 126 -3.51 -1.16 -16.98
C SER A 126 -4.62 -2.19 -17.02
N PHE A 127 -5.84 -1.73 -17.25
CA PHE A 127 -7.00 -2.61 -17.35
C PHE A 127 -7.22 -3.03 -18.81
N SER A 128 -7.42 -4.34 -19.05
CA SER A 128 -7.90 -4.87 -20.33
C SER A 128 -9.41 -4.64 -20.52
N ASP A 129 -10.16 -4.54 -19.43
CA ASP A 129 -11.58 -4.23 -19.46
C ASP A 129 -11.80 -2.72 -19.64
N PRO A 130 -12.51 -2.29 -20.70
CA PRO A 130 -12.69 -0.87 -21.02
C PRO A 130 -13.50 -0.13 -19.96
N GLN A 131 -14.44 -0.79 -19.27
CA GLN A 131 -15.23 -0.14 -18.22
C GLN A 131 -14.40 0.16 -16.98
N LEU A 132 -13.47 -0.74 -16.60
CA LEU A 132 -12.55 -0.49 -15.48
C LEU A 132 -11.56 0.64 -15.83
N ALA A 133 -11.06 0.66 -17.07
CA ALA A 133 -10.20 1.73 -17.57
C ALA A 133 -10.94 3.10 -17.55
N GLU A 134 -12.19 3.14 -18.04
CA GLU A 134 -13.01 4.35 -18.00
C GLU A 134 -13.26 4.84 -16.57
N TRP A 135 -13.61 3.96 -15.64
CA TRP A 135 -13.83 4.35 -14.26
C TRP A 135 -12.56 4.86 -13.58
N GLN A 136 -11.40 4.27 -13.89
CA GLN A 136 -10.12 4.79 -13.40
C GLN A 136 -9.88 6.20 -13.90
N ASP A 137 -10.00 6.42 -15.22
CA ASP A 137 -9.79 7.73 -15.86
C ASP A 137 -10.78 8.76 -15.34
N ARG A 138 -12.07 8.44 -15.29
CA ARG A 138 -13.12 9.33 -14.78
C ARG A 138 -12.85 9.76 -13.35
N SER A 139 -12.45 8.83 -12.47
CA SER A 139 -12.16 9.12 -11.05
C SER A 139 -11.04 10.15 -10.87
N ILE A 140 -10.11 10.20 -11.83
CA ILE A 140 -8.97 11.13 -11.83
C ILE A 140 -9.38 12.46 -12.50
N ARG A 141 -9.98 12.40 -13.70
CA ARG A 141 -10.32 13.61 -14.47
C ARG A 141 -11.34 14.50 -13.78
N GLU A 142 -12.32 13.93 -13.08
CA GLU A 142 -13.39 14.70 -12.45
C GLU A 142 -13.06 15.22 -11.05
N ALA A 143 -11.92 14.82 -10.47
CA ALA A 143 -11.47 15.34 -9.18
C ALA A 143 -11.19 16.86 -9.26
N THR A 144 -11.58 17.60 -8.23
CA THR A 144 -11.32 19.04 -8.10
C THR A 144 -9.84 19.28 -7.83
N ARG A 145 -9.22 18.46 -6.96
CA ARG A 145 -7.77 18.48 -6.70
C ARG A 145 -7.23 17.07 -6.84
N LEU A 146 -6.07 16.97 -7.50
CA LEU A 146 -5.33 15.72 -7.61
C LEU A 146 -4.13 15.74 -6.69
N LEU A 147 -3.95 14.64 -6.00
CA LEU A 147 -2.84 14.33 -5.12
C LEU A 147 -2.19 13.03 -5.60
N CYS A 148 -0.90 12.87 -5.36
CA CYS A 148 -0.20 11.63 -5.65
C CYS A 148 0.87 11.35 -4.61
N VAL A 149 1.28 10.09 -4.52
CA VAL A 149 2.22 9.65 -3.48
C VAL A 149 3.68 9.74 -3.92
N SER A 150 3.97 9.97 -5.20
CA SER A 150 5.32 10.03 -5.76
C SER A 150 5.40 10.99 -6.96
N ARG A 151 6.62 11.40 -7.29
CA ARG A 151 6.89 12.27 -8.46
C ARG A 151 6.51 11.59 -9.77
N THR A 152 6.83 10.32 -9.92
CA THR A 152 6.47 9.52 -11.10
C THR A 152 4.99 9.62 -11.44
N TRP A 153 4.11 9.53 -10.44
CA TRP A 153 2.67 9.63 -10.68
C TRP A 153 2.21 11.07 -10.95
N ALA A 154 2.89 12.08 -10.37
CA ALA A 154 2.62 13.48 -10.71
C ALA A 154 3.00 13.77 -12.16
N GLU A 155 4.14 13.27 -12.62
CA GLU A 155 4.61 13.39 -13.99
C GLU A 155 3.67 12.67 -14.96
N TRP A 156 3.27 11.44 -14.66
CA TRP A 156 2.30 10.71 -15.47
C TRP A 156 0.96 11.47 -15.60
N ILE A 157 0.42 12.01 -14.48
CA ILE A 157 -0.82 12.79 -14.49
C ILE A 157 -0.67 14.05 -15.37
N ARG A 158 0.50 14.70 -15.32
CA ARG A 158 0.77 15.86 -16.15
C ARG A 158 0.86 15.51 -17.64
N ASP A 159 1.61 14.45 -17.96
CA ASP A 159 1.97 14.12 -19.34
C ASP A 159 0.83 13.41 -20.08
N ASP A 160 0.11 12.50 -19.41
CA ASP A 160 -0.99 11.72 -20.03
C ASP A 160 -2.37 12.40 -19.88
N LEU A 161 -2.59 13.21 -18.83
CA LEU A 161 -3.90 13.80 -18.57
C LEU A 161 -3.92 15.34 -18.68
N GLY A 162 -2.77 15.98 -18.85
CA GLY A 162 -2.65 17.44 -18.89
C GLY A 162 -3.05 18.14 -17.60
N ARG A 163 -2.99 17.43 -16.44
CA ARG A 163 -3.41 17.94 -15.14
C ARG A 163 -2.23 18.00 -14.16
N GLN A 164 -2.35 18.88 -13.16
CA GLN A 164 -1.39 18.99 -12.07
C GLN A 164 -1.86 18.17 -10.87
N ALA A 165 -0.92 17.53 -10.17
CA ALA A 165 -1.15 16.84 -8.91
C ALA A 165 -0.12 17.27 -7.86
N ASP A 166 -0.58 17.47 -6.62
CA ASP A 166 0.29 17.79 -5.49
C ASP A 166 0.92 16.49 -4.95
N ILE A 167 2.23 16.48 -4.71
CA ILE A 167 2.94 15.31 -4.17
C ILE A 167 2.84 15.34 -2.64
N VAL A 168 2.03 14.45 -2.10
CA VAL A 168 1.80 14.35 -0.65
C VAL A 168 2.68 13.31 0.03
N GLY A 169 3.20 12.33 -0.73
CA GLY A 169 4.03 11.25 -0.22
C GLY A 169 3.29 10.26 0.68
N ASN A 170 4.07 9.56 1.49
CA ASN A 170 3.61 8.62 2.51
C ASN A 170 4.43 8.79 3.78
N GLY A 171 3.98 8.17 4.87
CA GLY A 171 4.69 8.12 6.13
C GLY A 171 4.89 6.69 6.64
N VAL A 172 5.65 6.57 7.71
CA VAL A 172 5.76 5.37 8.53
C VAL A 172 5.52 5.74 10.00
N ASP A 173 4.86 4.86 10.73
CA ASP A 173 4.66 5.01 12.17
C ASP A 173 5.85 4.42 12.94
N LEU A 174 6.76 5.28 13.39
CA LEU A 174 7.95 4.87 14.14
C LEU A 174 7.66 4.40 15.57
N SER A 175 6.46 4.62 16.09
CA SER A 175 6.06 4.06 17.39
C SER A 175 5.74 2.58 17.27
N THR A 176 5.20 2.17 16.13
CA THR A 176 4.84 0.78 15.79
C THR A 176 6.04 0.06 15.13
N PHE A 177 6.61 0.64 14.07
CA PHE A 177 7.73 0.06 13.34
C PHE A 177 9.06 0.54 13.90
N ARG A 178 9.68 -0.27 14.72
CA ARG A 178 10.93 0.06 15.44
C ARG A 178 11.85 -1.15 15.58
N ARG A 179 13.12 -0.91 15.84
CA ARG A 179 14.19 -1.93 15.85
C ARG A 179 14.19 -2.81 17.08
N GLU A 180 13.60 -2.34 18.18
CA GLU A 180 13.63 -3.02 19.46
C GLU A 180 12.86 -4.35 19.36
N PRO A 181 13.54 -5.51 19.65
CA PRO A 181 12.88 -6.80 19.63
C PRO A 181 11.81 -6.88 20.72
N THR A 182 10.81 -7.70 20.46
CA THR A 182 9.72 -7.99 21.38
C THR A 182 9.49 -9.49 21.49
N GLU A 183 8.72 -9.94 22.48
CA GLU A 183 8.33 -11.35 22.61
C GLU A 183 7.58 -11.87 21.37
N ALA A 184 6.87 -10.99 20.67
CA ALA A 184 6.19 -11.34 19.42
C ALA A 184 7.14 -11.87 18.34
N ASP A 185 8.42 -11.46 18.35
CA ASP A 185 9.42 -11.91 17.37
C ASP A 185 9.71 -13.40 17.54
N ALA A 186 9.90 -13.87 18.77
CA ALA A 186 10.14 -15.28 19.06
C ALA A 186 8.88 -16.13 18.76
N ALA A 187 7.70 -15.66 19.17
CA ALA A 187 6.43 -16.32 18.89
C ALA A 187 6.17 -16.43 17.38
N LEU A 188 6.51 -15.40 16.61
CA LEU A 188 6.36 -15.43 15.15
C LEU A 188 7.34 -16.40 14.49
N ARG A 189 8.61 -16.43 14.93
CA ARG A 189 9.60 -17.40 14.46
C ARG A 189 9.12 -18.84 14.67
N GLU A 190 8.60 -19.13 15.85
CA GLU A 190 8.04 -20.45 16.15
C GLU A 190 6.81 -20.77 15.29
N ARG A 191 5.87 -19.84 15.18
CA ARG A 191 4.65 -20.00 14.38
C ARG A 191 4.94 -20.32 12.90
N LEU A 192 5.95 -19.66 12.33
CA LEU A 192 6.38 -19.88 10.95
C LEU A 192 7.32 -21.09 10.80
N GLY A 193 7.89 -21.59 11.88
CA GLY A 193 8.90 -22.66 11.85
C GLY A 193 10.23 -22.18 11.28
N LEU A 194 10.62 -20.92 11.60
CA LEU A 194 11.88 -20.35 11.13
C LEU A 194 13.07 -21.01 11.84
N GLY A 195 14.02 -21.51 11.06
CA GLY A 195 15.26 -22.11 11.52
C GLY A 195 16.33 -21.07 11.87
N VAL A 196 17.58 -21.53 11.96
CA VAL A 196 18.76 -20.70 12.27
C VAL A 196 19.35 -19.99 11.05
N GLY A 197 18.93 -20.38 9.83
CA GLY A 197 19.40 -19.79 8.58
C GLY A 197 18.85 -18.39 8.32
N PRO A 198 19.39 -17.69 7.29
CA PRO A 198 18.90 -16.38 6.89
C PRO A 198 17.43 -16.41 6.47
N VAL A 199 16.66 -15.39 6.85
CA VAL A 199 15.26 -15.21 6.51
C VAL A 199 15.13 -14.08 5.48
N ILE A 200 14.72 -14.41 4.27
CA ILE A 200 14.36 -13.45 3.22
C ILE A 200 12.86 -13.23 3.28
N LEU A 201 12.43 -11.98 3.32
CA LEU A 201 11.01 -11.62 3.36
C LEU A 201 10.59 -11.01 2.02
N SER A 202 9.45 -11.46 1.50
CA SER A 202 8.72 -10.82 0.41
C SER A 202 7.32 -10.44 0.90
N VAL A 203 6.89 -9.21 0.67
CA VAL A 203 5.57 -8.70 1.10
C VAL A 203 4.69 -8.39 -0.11
N GLY A 204 3.47 -8.93 -0.10
CA GLY A 204 2.47 -8.75 -1.16
C GLY A 204 1.94 -10.04 -1.76
N GLY A 205 2.34 -11.21 -1.22
CA GLY A 205 1.85 -12.51 -1.66
C GLY A 205 2.31 -12.87 -3.07
N PHE A 206 1.54 -13.77 -3.72
CA PHE A 206 1.78 -14.20 -5.10
C PHE A 206 1.09 -13.25 -6.09
N GLU A 207 1.60 -12.04 -6.21
CA GLU A 207 1.10 -11.00 -7.12
C GLU A 207 2.17 -10.67 -8.17
N GLU A 208 1.78 -10.63 -9.46
CA GLU A 208 2.73 -10.42 -10.56
C GLU A 208 3.49 -9.10 -10.41
N ARG A 209 2.79 -8.04 -10.06
CA ARG A 209 3.37 -6.72 -9.82
C ARG A 209 4.50 -6.72 -8.78
N LYS A 210 4.44 -7.64 -7.80
CA LYS A 210 5.46 -7.83 -6.74
C LYS A 210 6.65 -8.67 -7.16
N ASN A 211 6.60 -9.27 -8.36
CA ASN A 211 7.67 -10.10 -8.92
C ASN A 211 8.03 -11.34 -8.06
N THR A 212 7.04 -11.95 -7.43
CA THR A 212 7.29 -13.09 -6.52
C THR A 212 7.94 -14.26 -7.24
N ALA A 213 7.64 -14.50 -8.52
CA ALA A 213 8.29 -15.55 -9.31
C ALA A 213 9.80 -15.28 -9.49
N GLY A 214 10.20 -14.02 -9.77
CA GLY A 214 11.60 -13.61 -9.85
C GLY A 214 12.33 -13.74 -8.50
N ILE A 215 11.65 -13.38 -7.39
CA ILE A 215 12.17 -13.55 -6.04
C ILE A 215 12.42 -15.03 -5.73
N ILE A 216 11.49 -15.93 -6.08
CA ILE A 216 11.65 -17.39 -5.89
C ILE A 216 12.83 -17.92 -6.69
N ALA A 217 12.96 -17.52 -7.97
CA ALA A 217 14.08 -17.92 -8.83
C ALA A 217 15.44 -17.44 -8.26
N ALA A 218 15.50 -16.20 -7.78
CA ALA A 218 16.68 -15.64 -7.12
C ALA A 218 17.00 -16.36 -5.80
N PHE A 219 15.97 -16.65 -5.01
CA PHE A 219 16.11 -17.37 -3.74
C PHE A 219 16.65 -18.80 -3.94
N ALA A 220 16.25 -19.49 -5.01
CA ALA A 220 16.79 -20.80 -5.34
C ALA A 220 18.32 -20.74 -5.51
N ARG A 221 18.85 -19.70 -6.20
CA ARG A 221 20.29 -19.46 -6.34
C ARG A 221 20.98 -19.10 -5.03
N LEU A 222 20.35 -18.26 -4.22
CA LEU A 222 20.88 -17.93 -2.90
C LEU A 222 21.10 -19.20 -2.07
N ARG A 223 20.22 -20.18 -2.15
CA ARG A 223 20.31 -21.42 -1.38
C ARG A 223 21.48 -22.32 -1.77
N GLU A 224 22.07 -22.13 -2.93
CA GLU A 224 23.31 -22.84 -3.32
C GLU A 224 24.46 -22.52 -2.34
N CYS A 225 24.53 -21.25 -1.88
CA CYS A 225 25.52 -20.79 -0.89
C CYS A 225 24.99 -20.73 0.54
N HIS A 226 23.67 -20.62 0.71
CA HIS A 226 22.97 -20.53 2.00
C HIS A 226 21.87 -21.60 2.11
N PRO A 227 22.20 -22.91 2.21
CA PRO A 227 21.24 -24.01 2.11
C PRO A 227 20.15 -24.01 3.21
N GLN A 228 20.41 -23.32 4.33
CA GLN A 228 19.45 -23.17 5.43
C GLN A 228 18.59 -21.91 5.32
N ALA A 229 18.78 -21.08 4.28
CA ALA A 229 17.95 -19.90 4.09
C ALA A 229 16.47 -20.25 3.87
N GLN A 230 15.59 -19.40 4.38
CA GLN A 230 14.14 -19.52 4.21
C GLN A 230 13.58 -18.25 3.59
N LEU A 231 12.63 -18.40 2.67
CA LEU A 231 11.86 -17.33 2.06
C LEU A 231 10.47 -17.29 2.67
N VAL A 232 10.11 -16.17 3.29
CA VAL A 232 8.76 -15.91 3.76
C VAL A 232 8.05 -15.02 2.72
N VAL A 233 6.99 -15.53 2.12
CA VAL A 233 6.11 -14.79 1.21
C VAL A 233 4.89 -14.36 2.02
N ALA A 234 4.89 -13.14 2.49
CA ALA A 234 3.84 -12.57 3.30
C ALA A 234 2.82 -11.81 2.43
N GLY A 235 1.56 -12.16 2.57
CA GLY A 235 0.51 -11.47 1.85
C GLY A 235 -0.76 -12.28 1.78
N GLY A 236 -1.81 -11.62 1.37
CA GLY A 236 -3.12 -12.21 1.43
C GLY A 236 -4.08 -11.62 0.43
N ALA A 237 -5.25 -11.27 0.90
CA ALA A 237 -6.41 -10.92 0.09
C ALA A 237 -6.10 -9.86 -0.98
N THR A 238 -6.33 -10.22 -2.22
CA THR A 238 -6.33 -9.30 -3.36
C THR A 238 -7.74 -9.22 -3.96
N LEU A 239 -8.09 -8.08 -4.57
CA LEU A 239 -9.35 -7.92 -5.30
C LEU A 239 -9.29 -8.58 -6.68
N LEU A 240 -8.08 -8.73 -7.21
CA LEU A 240 -7.84 -9.29 -8.52
C LEU A 240 -7.60 -10.79 -8.44
N ASP A 241 -7.99 -11.52 -9.47
CA ASP A 241 -7.66 -12.93 -9.60
C ASP A 241 -6.18 -13.08 -10.03
N HIS A 242 -5.40 -13.73 -9.19
CA HIS A 242 -4.00 -14.05 -9.45
C HIS A 242 -3.75 -15.55 -9.64
N ALA A 243 -4.79 -16.35 -9.92
CA ALA A 243 -4.67 -17.81 -10.02
C ALA A 243 -3.61 -18.25 -11.04
N ALA A 244 -3.57 -17.64 -12.22
CA ALA A 244 -2.58 -17.93 -13.24
C ALA A 244 -1.15 -17.62 -12.78
N TYR A 245 -0.94 -16.48 -12.13
CA TYR A 245 0.37 -16.11 -11.60
C TYR A 245 0.80 -16.99 -10.42
N ARG A 246 -0.13 -17.35 -9.53
CA ARG A 246 0.11 -18.36 -8.49
C ARG A 246 0.57 -19.71 -9.07
N ALA A 247 -0.08 -20.18 -10.14
CA ALA A 247 0.32 -21.39 -10.84
C ALA A 247 1.74 -21.26 -11.41
N ARG A 248 2.08 -20.12 -12.00
CA ARG A 248 3.45 -19.81 -12.45
C ARG A 248 4.47 -19.86 -11.32
N CYS A 249 4.18 -19.22 -10.17
CA CYS A 249 5.08 -19.26 -9.02
C CYS A 249 5.27 -20.70 -8.49
N ARG A 250 4.20 -21.51 -8.45
CA ARG A 250 4.30 -22.93 -8.07
C ARG A 250 5.15 -23.72 -9.06
N ALA A 251 5.06 -23.45 -10.35
CA ALA A 251 5.91 -24.07 -11.36
C ALA A 251 7.39 -23.72 -11.14
N VAL A 252 7.71 -22.46 -10.81
CA VAL A 252 9.09 -22.02 -10.48
C VAL A 252 9.59 -22.73 -9.22
N LEU A 253 8.78 -22.83 -8.16
CA LEU A 253 9.11 -23.59 -6.95
C LEU A 253 9.44 -25.05 -7.27
N SER A 254 8.58 -25.71 -8.05
CA SER A 254 8.77 -27.11 -8.44
C SER A 254 10.03 -27.33 -9.26
N ALA A 255 10.29 -26.47 -10.26
CA ALA A 255 11.50 -26.54 -11.09
C ALA A 255 12.79 -26.33 -10.28
N ALA A 256 12.74 -25.52 -9.22
CA ALA A 256 13.84 -25.28 -8.30
C ALA A 256 13.94 -26.34 -7.16
N GLY A 257 13.06 -27.32 -7.09
CA GLY A 257 13.03 -28.31 -6.01
C GLY A 257 12.72 -27.71 -4.63
N LEU A 258 12.05 -26.55 -4.59
CA LEU A 258 11.73 -25.83 -3.36
C LEU A 258 10.35 -26.24 -2.83
N ALA A 259 10.32 -26.78 -1.63
CA ALA A 259 9.08 -27.14 -0.93
C ALA A 259 8.46 -25.89 -0.26
N LEU A 260 7.10 -25.84 -0.30
CA LEU A 260 6.29 -24.75 0.26
C LEU A 260 5.52 -25.23 1.48
N GLY A 261 5.65 -24.55 2.61
CA GLY A 261 4.92 -24.83 3.84
C GLY A 261 5.64 -24.35 5.09
N ARG A 262 5.00 -24.51 6.24
CA ARG A 262 5.58 -24.14 7.54
C ARG A 262 6.90 -24.87 7.78
N GLY A 263 7.95 -24.14 8.16
CA GLY A 263 9.28 -24.69 8.44
C GLY A 263 10.05 -25.17 7.21
N LEU A 264 9.46 -25.09 6.02
CA LEU A 264 10.09 -25.46 4.76
C LEU A 264 10.89 -24.31 4.14
N PRO A 265 11.68 -24.56 3.08
CA PRO A 265 12.46 -23.51 2.41
C PRO A 265 11.66 -22.28 2.02
N VAL A 266 10.42 -22.46 1.57
CA VAL A 266 9.52 -21.35 1.26
C VAL A 266 8.28 -21.45 2.13
N ILE A 267 7.89 -20.35 2.74
CA ILE A 267 6.76 -20.25 3.66
C ILE A 267 5.81 -19.21 3.09
N GLU A 268 4.59 -19.62 2.71
CA GLU A 268 3.51 -18.68 2.41
C GLU A 268 2.72 -18.43 3.69
N THR A 269 2.48 -17.17 4.04
CA THR A 269 1.62 -16.84 5.16
C THR A 269 0.21 -16.54 4.67
N ASP A 270 -0.78 -16.76 5.55
CA ASP A 270 -2.07 -16.07 5.44
C ASP A 270 -1.89 -14.55 5.58
N PRO A 271 -2.93 -13.74 5.37
CA PRO A 271 -2.87 -12.32 5.68
C PRO A 271 -2.31 -12.08 7.08
N VAL A 272 -1.17 -11.41 7.15
CA VAL A 272 -0.51 -11.11 8.41
C VAL A 272 -1.29 -10.04 9.15
N ALA A 273 -1.59 -10.27 10.42
CA ALA A 273 -2.22 -9.26 11.26
C ALA A 273 -1.30 -8.02 11.36
N GLN A 274 -1.91 -6.83 11.37
CA GLN A 274 -1.14 -5.58 11.40
C GLN A 274 -0.18 -5.50 12.60
N GLY A 275 -0.61 -6.02 13.76
CA GLY A 275 0.24 -6.08 14.97
C GLY A 275 1.45 -6.98 14.84
N ASP A 276 1.41 -7.98 13.95
CA ASP A 276 2.52 -8.91 13.70
C ASP A 276 3.51 -8.39 12.64
N MET A 277 3.13 -7.38 11.85
CA MET A 277 4.00 -6.84 10.79
C MET A 277 5.35 -6.33 11.31
N PRO A 278 5.45 -5.60 12.44
CA PRO A 278 6.76 -5.19 12.97
C PRO A 278 7.65 -6.39 13.34
N ALA A 279 7.07 -7.43 13.95
CA ALA A 279 7.80 -8.66 14.26
C ALA A 279 8.27 -9.36 12.98
N LEU A 280 7.41 -9.41 11.94
CA LEU A 280 7.75 -10.00 10.65
C LEU A 280 8.96 -9.32 10.00
N TYR A 281 9.01 -7.99 10.03
CA TYR A 281 10.18 -7.26 9.54
C TYR A 281 11.41 -7.55 10.39
N ARG A 282 11.33 -7.52 11.74
CA ARG A 282 12.48 -7.76 12.62
C ARG A 282 13.07 -9.17 12.53
N VAL A 283 12.24 -10.20 12.31
CA VAL A 283 12.73 -11.58 12.16
C VAL A 283 13.37 -11.83 10.80
N ALA A 284 13.12 -10.97 9.81
CA ALA A 284 13.74 -11.04 8.51
C ALA A 284 15.15 -10.43 8.52
N ASP A 285 16.08 -11.09 7.83
CA ASP A 285 17.42 -10.57 7.59
C ASP A 285 17.44 -9.57 6.43
N VAL A 286 16.54 -9.76 5.45
CA VAL A 286 16.43 -8.94 4.25
C VAL A 286 14.99 -8.89 3.78
N LEU A 287 14.51 -7.71 3.41
CA LEU A 287 13.30 -7.53 2.60
C LEU A 287 13.69 -7.55 1.11
N ALA A 288 13.20 -8.52 0.36
CA ALA A 288 13.30 -8.57 -1.11
C ALA A 288 12.02 -8.00 -1.73
N PHE A 289 12.13 -6.83 -2.34
CA PHE A 289 11.00 -6.09 -2.90
C PHE A 289 11.31 -5.54 -4.31
N PRO A 290 11.81 -6.37 -5.26
CA PRO A 290 12.10 -6.00 -6.64
C PRO A 290 10.83 -5.96 -7.48
N SER A 291 9.87 -5.11 -7.11
CA SER A 291 8.57 -5.00 -7.77
C SER A 291 8.67 -4.41 -9.17
N TRP A 292 7.82 -4.87 -10.10
CA TRP A 292 7.70 -4.29 -11.44
C TRP A 292 7.07 -2.90 -11.43
N LYS A 293 6.16 -2.65 -10.50
CA LYS A 293 5.42 -1.38 -10.41
C LYS A 293 4.95 -1.11 -8.99
N GLU A 294 5.19 0.09 -8.51
CA GLU A 294 4.75 0.54 -7.19
C GLU A 294 4.17 1.95 -7.22
N GLY A 295 3.31 2.23 -6.25
CA GLY A 295 2.91 3.59 -5.95
C GLY A 295 3.97 4.31 -5.14
N PHE A 296 4.42 3.65 -4.06
CA PHE A 296 5.43 4.18 -3.14
C PHE A 296 6.26 3.08 -2.48
N GLY A 297 5.63 2.00 -1.96
CA GLY A 297 6.32 0.92 -1.26
C GLY A 297 6.38 1.13 0.26
N LEU A 298 5.23 1.30 0.93
CA LEU A 298 5.15 1.48 2.40
C LEU A 298 5.96 0.43 3.17
N CYS A 299 5.86 -0.85 2.77
CA CYS A 299 6.56 -1.96 3.41
C CYS A 299 8.09 -1.80 3.40
N VAL A 300 8.65 -1.04 2.45
CA VAL A 300 10.09 -0.74 2.42
C VAL A 300 10.46 0.19 3.57
N LEU A 301 9.71 1.28 3.77
CA LEU A 301 9.95 2.18 4.91
C LEU A 301 9.68 1.50 6.25
N GLU A 302 8.66 0.65 6.35
CA GLU A 302 8.33 -0.12 7.55
C GLU A 302 9.48 -1.10 7.91
N ALA A 303 9.99 -1.84 6.92
CA ALA A 303 11.15 -2.72 7.11
C ALA A 303 12.39 -1.94 7.53
N MET A 304 12.68 -0.83 6.85
CA MET A 304 13.81 0.04 7.19
C MET A 304 13.69 0.64 8.58
N ALA A 305 12.50 1.02 9.02
CA ALA A 305 12.24 1.48 10.40
C ALA A 305 12.53 0.38 11.42
N CYS A 306 12.19 -0.87 11.09
CA CYS A 306 12.53 -2.05 11.90
C CYS A 306 14.01 -2.45 11.80
N GLY A 307 14.82 -1.75 11.00
CA GLY A 307 16.24 -2.02 10.80
C GLY A 307 16.50 -3.21 9.88
N THR A 308 15.55 -3.59 9.03
CA THR A 308 15.70 -4.67 8.06
C THR A 308 16.22 -4.10 6.75
N PRO A 309 17.36 -4.58 6.22
CA PRO A 309 17.88 -4.23 4.92
C PRO A 309 16.85 -4.45 3.80
N ALA A 310 16.77 -3.53 2.86
CA ALA A 310 15.84 -3.62 1.74
C ALA A 310 16.57 -3.75 0.39
N ILE A 311 16.08 -4.67 -0.45
CA ILE A 311 16.42 -4.79 -1.87
C ILE A 311 15.20 -4.29 -2.64
N VAL A 312 15.39 -3.33 -3.52
CA VAL A 312 14.31 -2.68 -4.29
C VAL A 312 14.65 -2.60 -5.77
N SER A 313 13.65 -2.41 -6.61
CA SER A 313 13.86 -2.18 -8.04
C SER A 313 14.63 -0.88 -8.28
N ARG A 314 15.55 -0.87 -9.24
CA ARG A 314 16.27 0.31 -9.74
C ARG A 314 15.37 1.17 -10.64
N GLN A 315 14.18 1.48 -10.15
CA GLN A 315 13.20 2.29 -10.86
C GLN A 315 12.34 3.08 -9.88
N PRO A 316 11.66 4.15 -10.34
CA PRO A 316 10.70 4.85 -9.51
C PRO A 316 9.59 3.91 -8.98
N PRO A 317 9.06 4.23 -7.79
CA PRO A 317 9.34 5.40 -6.96
C PRO A 317 10.57 5.26 -6.04
N PHE A 318 11.23 4.09 -5.98
CA PHE A 318 12.33 3.84 -5.03
C PHE A 318 13.52 4.77 -5.26
N THR A 319 13.87 5.02 -6.52
CA THR A 319 14.95 5.94 -6.90
C THR A 319 14.62 7.42 -6.60
N GLU A 320 13.39 7.75 -6.24
CA GLU A 320 12.99 9.10 -5.86
C GLU A 320 13.35 9.43 -4.40
N TYR A 321 13.36 8.42 -3.52
CA TYR A 321 13.50 8.66 -2.09
C TYR A 321 14.56 7.82 -1.39
N LEU A 322 15.17 6.83 -2.06
CA LEU A 322 16.26 6.01 -1.52
C LEU A 322 17.57 6.28 -2.24
N ALA A 323 18.66 6.24 -1.49
CA ALA A 323 20.02 6.28 -2.01
C ALA A 323 20.66 4.86 -2.00
N ALA A 324 21.72 4.66 -2.79
CA ALA A 324 22.46 3.39 -2.85
C ALA A 324 23.17 3.03 -1.52
N THR A 325 23.34 4.00 -0.62
CA THR A 325 23.84 3.78 0.74
C THR A 325 22.79 3.22 1.69
N GLU A 326 21.49 3.31 1.32
CA GLU A 326 20.35 3.02 2.20
C GLU A 326 19.61 1.72 1.80
N ALA A 327 19.67 1.33 0.52
CA ALA A 327 19.05 0.13 -0.03
C ALA A 327 19.92 -0.46 -1.14
N LEU A 328 19.71 -1.73 -1.47
CA LEU A 328 20.31 -2.37 -2.65
C LEU A 328 19.32 -2.28 -3.82
N PHE A 329 19.81 -1.77 -4.96
CA PHE A 329 19.00 -1.57 -6.16
C PHE A 329 19.30 -2.64 -7.20
N VAL A 330 18.25 -3.31 -7.69
CA VAL A 330 18.34 -4.37 -8.69
C VAL A 330 17.44 -4.09 -9.89
N ASP A 331 17.77 -4.68 -11.03
CA ASP A 331 16.82 -4.84 -12.14
C ASP A 331 15.82 -5.94 -11.75
N PRO A 332 14.51 -5.67 -11.70
CA PRO A 332 13.50 -6.67 -11.40
C PRO A 332 13.43 -7.80 -12.46
N ALA A 333 13.95 -7.59 -13.66
CA ALA A 333 14.02 -8.58 -14.73
C ALA A 333 15.18 -9.58 -14.55
N ASP A 334 16.12 -9.31 -13.63
CA ASP A 334 17.35 -10.09 -13.48
C ASP A 334 17.37 -10.87 -12.15
N PRO A 335 16.95 -12.15 -12.13
CA PRO A 335 17.02 -12.98 -10.94
C PRO A 335 18.44 -13.20 -10.41
N GLU A 336 19.50 -13.12 -11.26
CA GLU A 336 20.88 -13.20 -10.82
C GLU A 336 21.26 -11.97 -9.97
N ALA A 337 20.94 -10.77 -10.48
CA ALA A 337 21.16 -9.55 -9.72
C ALA A 337 20.38 -9.53 -8.40
N ILE A 338 19.14 -10.04 -8.40
CA ILE A 338 18.33 -10.16 -7.16
C ILE A 338 19.01 -11.13 -6.19
N ALA A 339 19.51 -12.29 -6.65
CA ALA A 339 20.21 -13.28 -5.82
C ALA A 339 21.51 -12.71 -5.27
N GLY A 340 22.30 -12.03 -6.10
CA GLY A 340 23.52 -11.34 -5.69
C GLY A 340 23.27 -10.29 -4.60
N ALA A 341 22.21 -9.49 -4.76
CA ALA A 341 21.81 -8.51 -3.76
C ALA A 341 21.33 -9.16 -2.44
N MET A 342 20.63 -10.31 -2.51
CA MET A 342 20.28 -11.08 -1.30
C MET A 342 21.55 -11.54 -0.56
N ALA A 343 22.54 -12.10 -1.29
CA ALA A 343 23.78 -12.52 -0.70
C ALA A 343 24.59 -11.33 -0.13
N GLU A 344 24.67 -10.21 -0.88
CA GLU A 344 25.34 -8.97 -0.44
C GLU A 344 24.72 -8.40 0.84
N ALA A 345 23.39 -8.40 0.95
CA ALA A 345 22.69 -7.92 2.14
C ALA A 345 22.98 -8.76 3.40
N LEU A 346 23.43 -10.01 3.23
CA LEU A 346 23.83 -10.91 4.33
C LEU A 346 25.29 -10.72 4.74
N VAL A 347 26.12 -10.06 3.94
CA VAL A 347 27.52 -9.74 4.30
C VAL A 347 27.52 -8.80 5.52
N PRO A 348 28.28 -9.11 6.59
CA PRO A 348 28.22 -8.38 7.86
C PRO A 348 28.35 -6.86 7.73
N ASP A 349 29.30 -6.37 6.95
CA ASP A 349 29.57 -4.93 6.80
C ASP A 349 28.43 -4.23 6.02
N THR A 350 27.96 -4.82 4.91
CA THR A 350 26.82 -4.31 4.13
C THR A 350 25.56 -4.31 4.99
N ARG A 351 25.31 -5.42 5.69
CA ARG A 351 24.16 -5.56 6.61
C ARG A 351 24.19 -4.49 7.69
N ALA A 352 25.34 -4.29 8.34
CA ALA A 352 25.49 -3.28 9.40
C ALA A 352 25.22 -1.86 8.86
N ARG A 353 25.77 -1.52 7.70
CA ARG A 353 25.55 -0.23 7.02
C ARG A 353 24.06 0.00 6.73
N LEU A 354 23.40 -0.96 6.09
CA LEU A 354 21.99 -0.83 5.70
C LEU A 354 21.07 -0.74 6.94
N ARG A 355 21.35 -1.54 7.98
CA ARG A 355 20.63 -1.51 9.24
C ARG A 355 20.80 -0.18 9.99
N ALA A 356 21.91 0.50 9.83
CA ALA A 356 22.15 1.81 10.44
C ALA A 356 21.43 2.92 9.64
N ALA A 357 21.45 2.87 8.31
CA ALA A 357 20.88 3.90 7.45
C ALA A 357 19.33 3.86 7.41
N GLY A 358 18.74 2.67 7.46
CA GLY A 358 17.29 2.46 7.29
C GLY A 358 16.40 3.30 8.20
N PRO A 359 16.58 3.27 9.54
CA PRO A 359 15.72 4.03 10.45
C PRO A 359 15.78 5.54 10.25
N ALA A 360 16.95 6.10 9.90
CA ALA A 360 17.10 7.52 9.60
C ALA A 360 16.32 7.91 8.34
N ARG A 361 16.36 7.06 7.29
CA ARG A 361 15.56 7.26 6.08
C ARG A 361 14.07 7.16 6.39
N ALA A 362 13.63 6.16 7.15
CA ALA A 362 12.24 6.02 7.56
C ALA A 362 11.73 7.23 8.33
N ALA A 363 12.54 7.77 9.25
CA ALA A 363 12.21 8.94 10.05
C ALA A 363 12.02 10.23 9.21
N ALA A 364 12.61 10.31 8.02
CA ALA A 364 12.37 11.42 7.08
C ALA A 364 10.97 11.37 6.43
N HIS A 365 10.22 10.31 6.62
CA HIS A 365 8.89 10.10 6.08
C HIS A 365 7.86 9.95 7.20
N SER A 366 7.25 11.06 7.63
CA SER A 366 6.25 11.05 8.71
C SER A 366 4.83 11.19 8.17
N TRP A 367 3.88 10.52 8.82
CA TRP A 367 2.45 10.72 8.54
C TRP A 367 2.00 12.15 8.85
N ARG A 368 2.64 12.81 9.82
CA ARG A 368 2.37 14.21 10.11
C ARG A 368 2.67 15.11 8.90
N THR A 369 3.86 14.97 8.31
CA THR A 369 4.23 15.74 7.10
C THR A 369 3.32 15.40 5.92
N CYS A 370 2.95 14.14 5.76
CA CYS A 370 1.98 13.70 4.75
C CYS A 370 0.63 14.41 4.96
N ALA A 371 0.10 14.43 6.19
CA ALA A 371 -1.15 15.11 6.53
C ALA A 371 -1.09 16.62 6.30
N GLU A 372 0.00 17.28 6.70
CA GLU A 372 0.20 18.71 6.47
C GLU A 372 0.13 19.08 4.97
N ARG A 373 0.76 18.29 4.10
CA ARG A 373 0.66 18.45 2.64
C ARG A 373 -0.75 18.25 2.09
N HIS A 374 -1.53 17.33 2.67
CA HIS A 374 -2.94 17.16 2.32
C HIS A 374 -3.78 18.37 2.70
N LEU A 375 -3.51 19.02 3.83
CA LEU A 375 -4.25 20.21 4.28
C LEU A 375 -4.15 21.37 3.30
N ASP A 376 -2.99 21.57 2.66
CA ASP A 376 -2.80 22.60 1.62
C ASP A 376 -3.77 22.36 0.43
N ALA A 377 -3.92 21.12 0.00
CA ALA A 377 -4.86 20.76 -1.06
C ALA A 377 -6.32 20.86 -0.61
N TYR A 378 -6.63 20.49 0.63
CA TYR A 378 -7.99 20.54 1.19
C TYR A 378 -8.50 21.99 1.31
N ALA A 379 -7.65 22.95 1.59
CA ALA A 379 -8.02 24.35 1.63
C ALA A 379 -8.63 24.85 0.29
N ALA A 380 -8.22 24.27 -0.84
CA ALA A 380 -8.80 24.60 -2.14
C ALA A 380 -10.18 23.94 -2.33
N CYS A 381 -10.38 22.71 -1.83
CA CYS A 381 -11.70 22.01 -1.86
C CYS A 381 -12.72 22.67 -0.94
N ALA A 382 -12.30 23.11 0.25
CA ALA A 382 -13.19 23.76 1.23
C ALA A 382 -13.67 25.13 0.75
N ARG A 383 -12.84 25.90 0.06
CA ARG A 383 -13.22 27.21 -0.54
C ARG A 383 -14.32 27.06 -1.58
N ALA A 384 -14.29 26.00 -2.38
CA ALA A 384 -15.31 25.73 -3.38
C ALA A 384 -16.73 25.52 -2.77
N ARG A 385 -16.82 25.18 -1.47
CA ARG A 385 -18.10 25.08 -0.72
C ARG A 385 -18.67 26.44 -0.34
N GLN A 386 -17.83 27.48 -0.21
CA GLN A 386 -18.25 28.81 0.25
C GLN A 386 -18.71 29.70 -0.92
N GLU A 387 -18.39 29.38 -2.15
CA GLU A 387 -18.91 30.12 -3.29
C GLU A 387 -20.37 29.70 -3.56
N PRO A 388 -21.36 30.63 -3.52
CA PRO A 388 -22.73 30.29 -3.85
C PRO A 388 -22.77 29.77 -5.29
N ILE A 389 -23.44 28.63 -5.48
CA ILE A 389 -23.76 28.10 -6.80
C ILE A 389 -24.69 29.14 -7.45
N HIS A 390 -24.12 30.05 -8.22
CA HIS A 390 -24.92 30.97 -9.03
C HIS A 390 -25.76 30.12 -10.00
N ALA A 391 -27.07 30.23 -9.82
CA ALA A 391 -28.11 29.54 -10.56
C ALA A 391 -28.13 29.99 -12.04
#